data_aaec9297686c018d265be8f287cf205f
#
_entry.id   aaec9297686c018d265be8f287cf205f
#
_cell.length_a   1.000
_cell.length_b   1.000
_cell.length_c   1.000
_cell.angle_alpha   90.00
_cell.angle_beta   90.00
_cell.angle_gamma   90.00
#
_symmetry.space_group_name_H-M   'P 1'
#
loop_
_entity.id
_entity.type
_entity.pdbx_description
1 polymer ?
#
loop_
_entity_poly.entity_id
_entity_poly.type
_entity_poly.pdbx_seq_one_letter_code
_entity_poly.pdbx_strand_id
1 'polypeptide(L)'
;MAYDVIRWEEKSIIEAAKKRGIEIKLIDAKKQVIDVSNGKKDYDGEVVLQRCVSYFRLLHLTAALEGKGARVVNSFNSSIIAGNKLLTTIALANSGLRVPKTMLAFTKESALSALEKIGYPAVIKPTIGSWGRLIALIKDKDSARALIEDREHMFPLYQIYYLQEKVNRPPRDIRSFVVGDRVVAAIYRVSMSDDWRTNTSLGGKALNCPITNELEDLSLKAVKIVGEGFILNHDSLFG
;
A
#
# COMPACT_ATOMS: atom_id res chain seq x y z
N MET A 1 -0.73 18.21 10.38
CA MET A 1 -0.42 17.24 9.30
C MET A 1 1.06 16.92 9.33
N ALA A 2 1.43 15.66 9.45
CA ALA A 2 2.83 15.19 9.41
C ALA A 2 3.22 14.85 7.96
N TYR A 3 4.39 15.30 7.53
CA TYR A 3 4.89 15.12 6.16
C TYR A 3 6.42 15.01 6.14
N ASP A 4 6.98 14.49 5.05
CA ASP A 4 8.41 14.54 4.76
C ASP A 4 8.73 15.18 3.41
N VAL A 5 7.73 15.26 2.52
CA VAL A 5 7.76 15.98 1.25
C VAL A 5 6.39 16.62 1.06
N ILE A 6 6.36 17.91 0.69
CA ILE A 6 5.12 18.59 0.31
C ILE A 6 4.99 18.50 -1.21
N ARG A 7 4.02 17.70 -1.68
CA ARG A 7 3.68 17.52 -3.08
C ARG A 7 2.36 18.25 -3.39
N TRP A 8 1.81 18.01 -4.54
CA TRP A 8 0.51 18.58 -4.93
C TRP A 8 -0.62 18.13 -3.98
N GLU A 9 -0.63 16.86 -3.56
CA GLU A 9 -1.66 16.31 -2.68
C GLU A 9 -1.67 17.01 -1.31
N GLU A 10 -0.51 17.21 -0.72
CA GLU A 10 -0.39 17.87 0.58
C GLU A 10 -0.81 19.35 0.48
N LYS A 11 -0.44 20.04 -0.60
CA LYS A 11 -0.88 21.41 -0.88
C LYS A 11 -2.41 21.49 -1.03
N SER A 12 -3.01 20.57 -1.78
CA SER A 12 -4.46 20.52 -1.97
C SER A 12 -5.23 20.29 -0.67
N ILE A 13 -4.69 19.46 0.24
CA ILE A 13 -5.27 19.24 1.57
C ILE A 13 -5.22 20.52 2.40
N ILE A 14 -4.08 21.22 2.40
CA ILE A 14 -3.90 22.49 3.12
C ILE A 14 -4.89 23.55 2.60
N GLU A 15 -5.02 23.67 1.29
CA GLU A 15 -5.99 24.60 0.68
C GLU A 15 -7.44 24.25 1.01
N ALA A 16 -7.77 22.95 0.97
CA ALA A 16 -9.11 22.48 1.31
C ALA A 16 -9.47 22.74 2.79
N ALA A 17 -8.52 22.59 3.69
CA ALA A 17 -8.68 22.91 5.09
C ALA A 17 -8.87 24.42 5.30
N LYS A 18 -8.03 25.25 4.68
CA LYS A 18 -8.14 26.71 4.74
C LYS A 18 -9.50 27.20 4.26
N LYS A 19 -10.03 26.65 3.17
CA LYS A 19 -11.37 26.97 2.65
C LYS A 19 -12.51 26.61 3.64
N ARG A 20 -12.24 25.71 4.57
CA ARG A 20 -13.20 25.27 5.61
C ARG A 20 -12.95 25.92 6.99
N GLY A 21 -12.04 26.87 7.07
CA GLY A 21 -11.65 27.51 8.32
C GLY A 21 -10.91 26.58 9.29
N ILE A 22 -10.33 25.48 8.80
CA ILE A 22 -9.56 24.52 9.60
C ILE A 22 -8.09 24.93 9.55
N GLU A 23 -7.53 25.23 10.71
CA GLU A 23 -6.10 25.49 10.86
C GLU A 23 -5.32 24.18 10.81
N ILE A 24 -4.29 24.11 9.96
CA ILE A 24 -3.38 22.95 9.86
C ILE A 24 -2.00 23.34 10.37
N LYS A 25 -1.59 22.74 11.48
CA LYS A 25 -0.19 22.75 11.93
C LYS A 25 0.62 21.73 11.10
N LEU A 26 1.72 22.17 10.49
CA LEU A 26 2.61 21.35 9.70
C LEU A 26 3.73 20.78 10.55
N ILE A 27 3.89 19.46 10.53
CA ILE A 27 4.92 18.70 11.25
C ILE A 27 5.87 18.10 10.20
N ASP A 28 7.03 18.75 10.00
CA ASP A 28 8.08 18.19 9.13
C ASP A 28 8.78 17.03 9.85
N ALA A 29 8.53 15.80 9.39
CA ALA A 29 9.08 14.58 9.96
C ALA A 29 10.61 14.56 10.04
N LYS A 30 11.29 15.26 9.11
CA LYS A 30 12.76 15.32 9.06
C LYS A 30 13.37 16.23 10.12
N LYS A 31 12.55 17.07 10.74
CA LYS A 31 12.96 18.03 11.78
C LYS A 31 12.50 17.64 13.19
N GLN A 32 11.73 16.51 13.30
CA GLN A 32 11.21 16.12 14.59
C GLN A 32 12.29 15.43 15.43
N VAL A 33 12.34 15.83 16.70
CA VAL A 33 13.02 15.13 17.78
C VAL A 33 11.97 14.88 18.86
N ILE A 34 11.66 13.62 19.12
CA ILE A 34 10.59 13.22 20.04
C ILE A 34 11.22 12.37 21.15
N ASP A 35 11.12 12.83 22.39
CA ASP A 35 11.52 12.03 23.54
C ASP A 35 10.44 10.99 23.84
N VAL A 36 10.68 9.74 23.44
CA VAL A 36 9.76 8.63 23.62
C VAL A 36 9.83 7.99 25.01
N SER A 37 10.82 8.36 25.84
CA SER A 37 11.09 7.75 27.14
C SER A 37 10.39 8.42 28.31
N ASN A 38 9.98 9.68 28.19
CA ASN A 38 9.48 10.52 29.29
C ASN A 38 8.00 10.29 29.67
N GLY A 39 7.26 9.44 28.95
CA GLY A 39 5.85 9.14 29.21
C GLY A 39 4.85 10.30 29.04
N LYS A 40 5.32 11.51 28.71
CA LYS A 40 4.44 12.68 28.50
C LYS A 40 3.58 12.53 27.27
N LYS A 41 2.36 13.05 27.33
CA LYS A 41 1.38 13.05 26.23
C LYS A 41 1.36 14.41 25.53
N ASP A 42 2.45 14.75 24.85
CA ASP A 42 2.65 16.09 24.26
C ASP A 42 1.67 16.39 23.10
N TYR A 43 0.97 15.37 22.58
CA TYR A 43 -0.02 15.46 21.49
C TYR A 43 -1.41 14.98 21.91
N ASP A 44 -1.72 14.97 23.23
CA ASP A 44 -3.01 14.52 23.73
C ASP A 44 -4.16 15.34 23.13
N GLY A 45 -5.19 14.65 22.63
CA GLY A 45 -6.32 15.30 21.95
C GLY A 45 -6.04 15.80 20.52
N GLU A 46 -4.81 15.79 20.04
CA GLU A 46 -4.49 16.19 18.67
C GLU A 46 -4.82 15.10 17.64
N VAL A 47 -5.39 15.50 16.50
CA VAL A 47 -5.57 14.62 15.34
C VAL A 47 -4.49 14.93 14.31
N VAL A 48 -3.69 13.92 13.96
CA VAL A 48 -2.58 14.07 13.01
C VAL A 48 -2.87 13.30 11.72
N LEU A 49 -3.01 14.02 10.61
CA LEU A 49 -3.05 13.41 9.29
C LEU A 49 -1.62 13.06 8.85
N GLN A 50 -1.33 11.77 8.73
CA GLN A 50 -0.02 11.25 8.33
C GLN A 50 0.13 11.22 6.81
N ARG A 51 1.10 11.97 6.29
CA ARG A 51 1.33 12.17 4.85
C ARG A 51 2.79 11.94 4.41
N CYS A 52 3.61 11.30 5.23
CA CYS A 52 4.97 10.96 4.81
C CYS A 52 4.97 9.99 3.62
N VAL A 53 5.85 10.25 2.66
CA VAL A 53 6.06 9.41 1.47
C VAL A 53 6.92 8.20 1.81
N SER A 54 7.93 8.38 2.66
CA SER A 54 8.78 7.30 3.13
C SER A 54 8.01 6.38 4.07
N TYR A 55 7.84 5.11 3.68
CA TYR A 55 7.12 4.11 4.48
C TYR A 55 7.68 3.95 5.90
N PHE A 56 8.99 3.80 6.03
CA PHE A 56 9.59 3.61 7.35
C PHE A 56 9.49 4.86 8.23
N ARG A 57 9.67 6.05 7.65
CA ARG A 57 9.49 7.31 8.38
C ARG A 57 8.03 7.49 8.82
N LEU A 58 7.08 7.14 7.93
CA LEU A 58 5.66 7.13 8.24
C LEU A 58 5.37 6.25 9.45
N LEU A 59 5.80 4.99 9.44
CA LEU A 59 5.53 4.05 10.54
C LEU A 59 6.12 4.53 11.87
N HIS A 60 7.41 4.87 11.90
CA HIS A 60 8.07 5.24 13.17
C HIS A 60 7.55 6.55 13.73
N LEU A 61 7.27 7.54 12.86
CA LEU A 61 6.67 8.79 13.32
C LEU A 61 5.24 8.57 13.82
N THR A 62 4.45 7.73 13.15
CA THR A 62 3.10 7.39 13.62
C THR A 62 3.13 6.74 14.99
N ALA A 63 3.99 5.73 15.19
CA ALA A 63 4.16 5.07 16.49
C ALA A 63 4.56 6.07 17.59
N ALA A 64 5.48 6.97 17.29
CA ALA A 64 5.93 7.99 18.25
C ALA A 64 4.79 8.97 18.61
N LEU A 65 4.05 9.45 17.62
CA LEU A 65 2.94 10.39 17.82
C LEU A 65 1.78 9.73 18.59
N GLU A 66 1.40 8.49 18.26
CA GLU A 66 0.39 7.74 19.01
C GLU A 66 0.86 7.47 20.45
N GLY A 67 2.13 7.08 20.63
CA GLY A 67 2.75 6.95 21.96
C GLY A 67 2.69 8.23 22.78
N LYS A 68 2.66 9.40 22.14
CA LYS A 68 2.53 10.72 22.74
C LYS A 68 1.08 11.24 22.83
N GLY A 69 0.07 10.39 22.56
CA GLY A 69 -1.34 10.70 22.75
C GLY A 69 -2.06 11.20 21.50
N ALA A 70 -1.40 11.38 20.37
CA ALA A 70 -2.06 11.79 19.14
C ALA A 70 -2.99 10.69 18.58
N ARG A 71 -4.12 11.08 18.03
CA ARG A 71 -4.90 10.24 17.12
C ARG A 71 -4.36 10.40 15.71
N VAL A 72 -3.65 9.40 15.21
CA VAL A 72 -3.03 9.48 13.87
C VAL A 72 -3.91 8.81 12.81
N VAL A 73 -4.05 9.46 11.67
CA VAL A 73 -4.81 8.99 10.50
C VAL A 73 -3.83 8.82 9.32
N ASN A 74 -3.58 7.60 8.82
CA ASN A 74 -4.02 6.32 9.36
C ASN A 74 -3.19 5.92 10.58
N SER A 75 -3.76 5.05 11.43
CA SER A 75 -3.08 4.54 12.62
C SER A 75 -1.85 3.70 12.27
N PHE A 76 -0.99 3.46 13.26
CA PHE A 76 0.18 2.57 13.10
C PHE A 76 -0.24 1.18 12.61
N ASN A 77 -1.25 0.57 13.24
CA ASN A 77 -1.73 -0.76 12.88
C ASN A 77 -2.26 -0.81 11.44
N SER A 78 -3.09 0.15 11.04
CA SER A 78 -3.57 0.24 9.66
C SER A 78 -2.41 0.44 8.67
N SER A 79 -1.44 1.28 9.02
CA SER A 79 -0.31 1.61 8.16
C SER A 79 0.66 0.44 7.97
N ILE A 80 0.91 -0.37 9.01
CA ILE A 80 1.79 -1.55 8.90
C ILE A 80 1.14 -2.65 8.04
N ILE A 81 -0.17 -2.88 8.20
CA ILE A 81 -0.91 -3.86 7.39
C ILE A 81 -0.99 -3.40 5.94
N ALA A 82 -1.47 -2.18 5.69
CA ALA A 82 -1.64 -1.64 4.34
C ALA A 82 -0.32 -1.47 3.58
N GLY A 83 0.76 -1.16 4.28
CA GLY A 83 2.08 -0.96 3.68
C GLY A 83 2.85 -2.24 3.36
N ASN A 84 2.37 -3.39 3.81
CA ASN A 84 2.98 -4.70 3.59
C ASN A 84 2.03 -5.64 2.85
N LYS A 85 2.36 -6.01 1.60
CA LYS A 85 1.53 -6.84 0.73
C LYS A 85 1.20 -8.20 1.34
N LEU A 86 2.16 -8.80 2.06
CA LEU A 86 1.94 -10.07 2.74
C LEU A 86 0.87 -9.93 3.82
N LEU A 87 1.02 -8.94 4.70
CA LEU A 87 0.07 -8.71 5.81
C LEU A 87 -1.32 -8.38 5.28
N THR A 88 -1.41 -7.53 4.24
CA THR A 88 -2.68 -7.23 3.57
C THR A 88 -3.31 -8.49 2.99
N THR A 89 -2.56 -9.32 2.26
CA THR A 89 -3.08 -10.55 1.66
C THR A 89 -3.60 -11.52 2.72
N ILE A 90 -2.84 -11.71 3.82
CA ILE A 90 -3.26 -12.57 4.93
C ILE A 90 -4.56 -12.04 5.57
N ALA A 91 -4.63 -10.74 5.86
CA ALA A 91 -5.80 -10.14 6.49
C ALA A 91 -7.06 -10.30 5.62
N LEU A 92 -6.96 -10.03 4.33
CA LEU A 92 -8.06 -10.15 3.38
C LEU A 92 -8.51 -11.62 3.21
N ALA A 93 -7.56 -12.54 3.02
CA ALA A 93 -7.84 -13.97 2.87
C ALA A 93 -8.53 -14.55 4.10
N ASN A 94 -8.03 -14.25 5.30
CA ASN A 94 -8.62 -14.70 6.56
C ASN A 94 -10.05 -14.17 6.80
N SER A 95 -10.39 -13.06 6.15
CA SER A 95 -11.74 -12.48 6.22
C SER A 95 -12.66 -12.96 5.09
N GLY A 96 -12.24 -13.96 4.32
CA GLY A 96 -13.02 -14.54 3.25
C GLY A 96 -13.10 -13.70 1.96
N LEU A 97 -12.33 -12.62 1.85
CA LEU A 97 -12.23 -11.88 0.60
C LEU A 97 -11.36 -12.64 -0.40
N ARG A 98 -11.77 -12.60 -1.66
CA ARG A 98 -11.00 -13.20 -2.74
C ARG A 98 -9.67 -12.48 -2.91
N VAL A 99 -8.58 -13.25 -2.85
CA VAL A 99 -7.23 -12.78 -3.16
C VAL A 99 -6.61 -13.72 -4.20
N PRO A 100 -5.70 -13.23 -5.05
CA PRO A 100 -4.97 -14.10 -5.97
C PRO A 100 -4.15 -15.15 -5.20
N LYS A 101 -3.98 -16.34 -5.77
CA LYS A 101 -3.16 -17.41 -5.19
C LYS A 101 -1.76 -16.87 -4.92
N THR A 102 -1.36 -16.89 -3.67
CA THR A 102 -0.11 -16.26 -3.22
C THR A 102 0.67 -17.23 -2.35
N MET A 103 1.97 -17.31 -2.57
CA MET A 103 2.88 -18.12 -1.78
C MET A 103 4.06 -17.27 -1.30
N LEU A 104 4.55 -17.59 -0.13
CA LEU A 104 5.73 -17.00 0.47
C LEU A 104 6.83 -18.05 0.56
N ALA A 105 8.05 -17.66 0.22
CA ALA A 105 9.23 -18.50 0.31
C ALA A 105 10.43 -17.70 0.79
N PHE A 106 11.44 -18.35 1.34
CA PHE A 106 12.59 -17.71 1.99
C PHE A 106 13.94 -18.20 1.47
N THR A 107 13.94 -19.20 0.59
CA THR A 107 15.14 -19.71 -0.09
C THR A 107 14.85 -19.87 -1.58
N LYS A 108 15.90 -19.97 -2.38
CA LYS A 108 15.83 -20.23 -3.83
C LYS A 108 15.01 -21.47 -4.13
N GLU A 109 15.32 -22.57 -3.45
CA GLU A 109 14.70 -23.87 -3.65
C GLU A 109 13.19 -23.81 -3.33
N SER A 110 12.84 -23.22 -2.18
CA SER A 110 11.44 -23.06 -1.78
C SER A 110 10.67 -22.09 -2.69
N ALA A 111 11.33 -21.06 -3.22
CA ALA A 111 10.72 -20.13 -4.17
C ALA A 111 10.42 -20.81 -5.52
N LEU A 112 11.36 -21.59 -6.05
CA LEU A 112 11.14 -22.37 -7.26
C LEU A 112 10.03 -23.42 -7.07
N SER A 113 10.02 -24.12 -5.92
CA SER A 113 8.95 -25.05 -5.57
C SER A 113 7.57 -24.37 -5.46
N ALA A 114 7.52 -23.17 -4.91
CA ALA A 114 6.29 -22.39 -4.82
C ALA A 114 5.77 -22.00 -6.21
N LEU A 115 6.65 -21.60 -7.13
CA LEU A 115 6.29 -21.28 -8.52
C LEU A 115 5.72 -22.47 -9.27
N GLU A 116 6.25 -23.68 -9.07
CA GLU A 116 5.65 -24.89 -9.65
C GLU A 116 4.21 -25.14 -9.15
N LYS A 117 3.90 -24.76 -7.91
CA LYS A 117 2.55 -24.89 -7.33
C LYS A 117 1.61 -23.77 -7.76
N ILE A 118 2.12 -22.56 -8.01
CA ILE A 118 1.34 -21.41 -8.52
C ILE A 118 1.03 -21.63 -9.99
N GLY A 119 2.02 -22.09 -10.78
CA GLY A 119 2.00 -22.12 -12.22
C GLY A 119 2.54 -20.83 -12.86
N TYR A 120 2.64 -20.84 -14.18
CA TYR A 120 3.13 -19.71 -14.97
C TYR A 120 2.04 -19.18 -15.90
N PRO A 121 1.99 -17.87 -16.16
CA PRO A 121 2.84 -16.83 -15.62
C PRO A 121 2.52 -16.48 -14.17
N ALA A 122 3.54 -16.10 -13.41
CA ALA A 122 3.45 -15.63 -12.03
C ALA A 122 4.08 -14.25 -11.88
N VAL A 123 3.85 -13.60 -10.74
CA VAL A 123 4.41 -12.27 -10.44
C VAL A 123 5.18 -12.34 -9.13
N ILE A 124 6.41 -11.87 -9.14
CA ILE A 124 7.20 -11.66 -7.92
C ILE A 124 7.14 -10.19 -7.53
N LYS A 125 6.90 -9.91 -6.25
CA LYS A 125 6.78 -8.56 -5.70
C LYS A 125 7.59 -8.45 -4.41
N PRO A 126 8.19 -7.30 -4.07
CA PRO A 126 8.67 -7.08 -2.71
C PRO A 126 7.46 -6.97 -1.77
N THR A 127 7.58 -7.51 -0.55
CA THR A 127 6.51 -7.40 0.46
C THR A 127 6.22 -5.95 0.82
N ILE A 128 7.26 -5.11 0.87
CA ILE A 128 7.19 -3.66 1.09
C ILE A 128 7.71 -2.95 -0.15
N GLY A 129 7.00 -1.95 -0.63
CA GLY A 129 7.35 -1.17 -1.81
C GLY A 129 6.14 -0.65 -2.57
N SER A 130 6.34 0.41 -3.34
CA SER A 130 5.30 1.12 -4.08
C SER A 130 5.75 1.43 -5.51
N TRP A 131 4.87 2.01 -6.31
CA TRP A 131 5.12 2.51 -7.68
C TRP A 131 5.53 1.45 -8.70
N GLY A 132 5.20 0.18 -8.47
CA GLY A 132 5.55 -0.91 -9.40
C GLY A 132 7.05 -1.27 -9.42
N ARG A 133 7.86 -0.72 -8.50
CA ARG A 133 9.30 -1.01 -8.43
C ARG A 133 9.54 -2.43 -7.97
N LEU A 134 10.53 -3.09 -8.59
CA LEU A 134 10.95 -4.45 -8.27
C LEU A 134 9.83 -5.50 -8.37
N ILE A 135 8.79 -5.20 -9.16
CA ILE A 135 7.77 -6.16 -9.55
C ILE A 135 8.17 -6.73 -10.90
N ALA A 136 8.24 -8.06 -11.01
CA ALA A 136 8.59 -8.73 -12.25
C ALA A 136 7.60 -9.84 -12.60
N LEU A 137 7.37 -10.03 -13.90
CA LEU A 137 6.60 -11.12 -14.45
C LEU A 137 7.53 -12.31 -14.66
N ILE A 138 7.17 -13.45 -14.12
CA ILE A 138 7.84 -14.74 -14.29
C ILE A 138 7.02 -15.52 -15.31
N LYS A 139 7.54 -15.66 -16.52
CA LYS A 139 6.81 -16.28 -17.64
C LYS A 139 6.90 -17.81 -17.64
N ASP A 140 8.06 -18.34 -17.22
CA ASP A 140 8.45 -19.74 -17.32
C ASP A 140 9.53 -20.08 -16.27
N LYS A 141 10.00 -21.33 -16.28
CA LYS A 141 11.03 -21.83 -15.37
C LYS A 141 12.38 -21.14 -15.53
N ASP A 142 12.76 -20.75 -16.73
CA ASP A 142 14.07 -20.13 -16.96
C ASP A 142 14.08 -18.70 -16.46
N SER A 143 13.03 -17.92 -16.72
CA SER A 143 12.85 -16.61 -16.13
C SER A 143 12.72 -16.66 -14.59
N ALA A 144 12.12 -17.73 -14.04
CA ALA A 144 12.06 -17.96 -12.59
C ALA A 144 13.45 -18.10 -11.99
N ARG A 145 14.29 -18.98 -12.55
CA ARG A 145 15.66 -19.22 -12.06
C ARG A 145 16.49 -17.95 -12.09
N ALA A 146 16.48 -17.24 -13.22
CA ALA A 146 17.23 -16.00 -13.37
C ALA A 146 16.81 -14.91 -12.37
N LEU A 147 15.50 -14.68 -12.19
CA LEU A 147 14.99 -13.67 -11.28
C LEU A 147 15.20 -14.02 -9.79
N ILE A 148 15.10 -15.29 -9.42
CA ILE A 148 15.33 -15.72 -8.04
C ILE A 148 16.82 -15.63 -7.72
N GLU A 149 17.72 -16.05 -8.63
CA GLU A 149 19.14 -15.92 -8.47
C GLU A 149 19.59 -14.46 -8.32
N ASP A 150 19.08 -13.56 -9.17
CA ASP A 150 19.35 -12.13 -9.05
C ASP A 150 18.98 -11.60 -7.65
N ARG A 151 17.84 -12.03 -7.09
CA ARG A 151 17.37 -11.58 -5.78
C ARG A 151 18.19 -12.11 -4.59
N GLU A 152 18.86 -13.25 -4.73
CA GLU A 152 19.77 -13.76 -3.70
C GLU A 152 20.93 -12.79 -3.40
N HIS A 153 21.30 -11.95 -4.37
CA HIS A 153 22.35 -10.95 -4.23
C HIS A 153 21.84 -9.57 -3.80
N MET A 154 20.53 -9.43 -3.58
CA MET A 154 19.93 -8.18 -3.13
C MET A 154 19.89 -8.08 -1.60
N PHE A 155 19.48 -6.93 -1.10
CA PHE A 155 19.24 -6.71 0.32
C PHE A 155 18.24 -7.75 0.89
N PRO A 156 18.42 -8.25 2.12
CA PRO A 156 17.63 -9.37 2.69
C PRO A 156 16.10 -9.25 2.57
N LEU A 157 15.55 -8.04 2.58
CA LEU A 157 14.13 -7.82 2.37
C LEU A 157 13.64 -8.40 1.02
N TYR A 158 14.48 -8.42 -0.02
CA TYR A 158 14.14 -8.90 -1.35
C TYR A 158 14.36 -10.41 -1.52
N GLN A 159 14.96 -11.06 -0.52
CA GLN A 159 15.08 -12.51 -0.39
C GLN A 159 13.85 -13.14 0.29
N ILE A 160 12.88 -12.32 0.67
CA ILE A 160 11.54 -12.75 1.04
C ILE A 160 10.72 -12.79 -0.26
N TYR A 161 10.54 -13.99 -0.80
CA TYR A 161 9.89 -14.20 -2.09
C TYR A 161 8.37 -14.22 -1.94
N TYR A 162 7.72 -13.09 -2.19
CA TYR A 162 6.28 -13.00 -2.30
C TYR A 162 5.89 -13.24 -3.76
N LEU A 163 5.34 -14.43 -4.01
CA LEU A 163 5.02 -14.97 -5.33
C LEU A 163 3.51 -15.06 -5.47
N GLN A 164 2.96 -14.55 -6.56
CA GLN A 164 1.52 -14.48 -6.78
C GLN A 164 1.19 -14.89 -8.20
N GLU A 165 0.05 -15.58 -8.39
CA GLU A 165 -0.45 -15.84 -9.73
C GLU A 165 -0.69 -14.54 -10.49
N LYS A 166 -0.46 -14.58 -11.80
CA LYS A 166 -0.87 -13.47 -12.67
C LYS A 166 -2.35 -13.57 -12.95
N VAL A 167 -3.14 -12.65 -12.39
CA VAL A 167 -4.56 -12.57 -12.70
C VAL A 167 -4.77 -12.17 -14.16
N ASN A 168 -5.59 -12.95 -14.88
CA ASN A 168 -6.01 -12.60 -16.22
C ASN A 168 -7.13 -11.55 -16.14
N ARG A 169 -6.84 -10.32 -16.55
CA ARG A 169 -7.74 -9.17 -16.46
C ARG A 169 -7.54 -8.24 -17.65
N PRO A 170 -8.49 -7.36 -17.95
CA PRO A 170 -8.26 -6.25 -18.89
C PRO A 170 -7.01 -5.44 -18.50
N PRO A 171 -6.35 -4.71 -19.42
CA PRO A 171 -5.14 -3.93 -19.15
C PRO A 171 -5.41 -2.71 -18.26
N ARG A 172 -6.21 -2.90 -17.23
CA ARG A 172 -6.60 -1.89 -16.23
C ARG A 172 -6.79 -2.52 -14.87
N ASP A 173 -6.68 -1.72 -13.83
CA ASP A 173 -7.14 -2.04 -12.48
C ASP A 173 -8.02 -0.90 -11.94
N ILE A 174 -8.70 -1.15 -10.82
CA ILE A 174 -9.52 -0.16 -10.14
C ILE A 174 -8.79 0.30 -8.88
N ARG A 175 -8.78 1.61 -8.69
CA ARG A 175 -8.32 2.23 -7.45
C ARG A 175 -9.48 2.99 -6.83
N SER A 176 -10.00 2.51 -5.71
CA SER A 176 -11.01 3.18 -4.91
C SER A 176 -10.36 3.99 -3.78
N PHE A 177 -11.01 5.09 -3.42
CA PHE A 177 -10.60 5.97 -2.32
C PHE A 177 -11.71 5.98 -1.29
N VAL A 178 -11.40 5.47 -0.10
CA VAL A 178 -12.34 5.41 1.01
C VAL A 178 -11.95 6.43 2.07
N VAL A 179 -12.93 7.21 2.53
CA VAL A 179 -12.77 8.14 3.63
C VAL A 179 -13.90 7.89 4.64
N GLY A 180 -13.54 7.44 5.83
CA GLY A 180 -14.50 6.98 6.81
C GLY A 180 -15.26 5.76 6.34
N ASP A 181 -16.56 5.91 6.16
CA ASP A 181 -17.52 4.88 5.79
C ASP A 181 -18.02 4.98 4.35
N ARG A 182 -17.34 5.73 3.48
CA ARG A 182 -17.76 5.98 2.10
C ARG A 182 -16.61 5.87 1.11
N VAL A 183 -16.92 5.35 -0.07
CA VAL A 183 -16.05 5.46 -1.25
C VAL A 183 -16.28 6.84 -1.88
N VAL A 184 -15.31 7.73 -1.74
CA VAL A 184 -15.43 9.13 -2.21
C VAL A 184 -15.03 9.30 -3.68
N ALA A 185 -14.24 8.39 -4.23
CA ALA A 185 -13.84 8.37 -5.63
C ALA A 185 -13.34 6.97 -6.03
N ALA A 186 -13.40 6.67 -7.32
CA ALA A 186 -12.74 5.52 -7.91
C ALA A 186 -12.18 5.89 -9.29
N ILE A 187 -11.05 5.29 -9.66
CA ILE A 187 -10.44 5.44 -10.98
C ILE A 187 -10.05 4.09 -11.56
N TYR A 188 -10.19 3.94 -12.87
CA TYR A 188 -9.46 2.95 -13.63
C TYR A 188 -8.03 3.46 -13.85
N ARG A 189 -7.04 2.62 -13.60
CA ARG A 189 -5.68 2.86 -14.08
C ARG A 189 -5.46 1.94 -15.28
N VAL A 190 -5.26 2.53 -16.43
CA VAL A 190 -5.16 1.82 -17.71
C VAL A 190 -3.71 1.88 -18.17
N SER A 191 -3.12 0.72 -18.49
CA SER A 191 -1.82 0.71 -19.17
C SER A 191 -1.97 1.26 -20.59
N MET A 192 -1.08 2.16 -20.97
CA MET A 192 -1.04 2.77 -22.30
C MET A 192 0.10 2.19 -23.17
N SER A 193 0.76 1.14 -22.69
CA SER A 193 1.87 0.46 -23.36
C SER A 193 1.71 -1.06 -23.25
N ASP A 194 2.64 -1.81 -23.81
CA ASP A 194 2.72 -3.28 -23.67
C ASP A 194 3.12 -3.72 -22.24
N ASP A 195 3.38 -2.77 -21.34
CA ASP A 195 3.60 -3.08 -19.93
C ASP A 195 2.27 -3.52 -19.28
N TRP A 196 2.24 -4.71 -18.74
CA TRP A 196 1.09 -5.26 -18.03
C TRP A 196 0.78 -4.53 -16.71
N ARG A 197 1.73 -3.73 -16.20
CA ARG A 197 1.54 -2.90 -15.00
C ARG A 197 0.75 -1.64 -15.33
N THR A 198 -0.16 -1.28 -14.46
CA THR A 198 -1.12 -0.18 -14.66
C THR A 198 -0.78 1.07 -13.85
N ASN A 199 0.37 1.06 -13.18
CA ASN A 199 0.80 2.17 -12.33
C ASN A 199 0.95 3.47 -13.13
N THR A 200 0.34 4.55 -12.65
CA THR A 200 0.46 5.88 -13.28
C THR A 200 1.89 6.39 -13.34
N SER A 201 2.73 6.01 -12.36
CA SER A 201 4.18 6.31 -12.36
C SER A 201 4.95 5.64 -13.50
N LEU A 202 4.37 4.66 -14.18
CA LEU A 202 4.91 3.96 -15.34
C LEU A 202 4.20 4.36 -16.64
N GLY A 203 3.48 5.49 -16.65
CA GLY A 203 2.76 5.98 -17.83
C GLY A 203 1.30 5.53 -17.93
N GLY A 204 0.77 4.85 -16.90
CA GLY A 204 -0.65 4.48 -16.86
C GLY A 204 -1.56 5.72 -16.80
N LYS A 205 -2.70 5.66 -17.50
CA LYS A 205 -3.70 6.74 -17.55
C LYS A 205 -4.80 6.49 -16.51
N ALA A 206 -5.14 7.54 -15.78
CA ALA A 206 -6.29 7.53 -14.87
C ALA A 206 -7.57 7.92 -15.63
N LEU A 207 -8.60 7.09 -15.53
CA LEU A 207 -9.93 7.35 -16.08
C LEU A 207 -10.96 7.24 -14.96
N ASN A 208 -12.08 7.94 -15.09
CA ASN A 208 -13.17 7.83 -14.13
C ASN A 208 -13.70 6.40 -14.07
N CYS A 209 -13.88 5.87 -12.85
CA CYS A 209 -14.52 4.59 -12.59
C CYS A 209 -15.84 4.85 -11.85
N PRO A 210 -16.99 4.44 -12.38
CA PRO A 210 -18.26 4.54 -11.67
C PRO A 210 -18.20 3.73 -10.37
N ILE A 211 -18.71 4.29 -9.29
CA ILE A 211 -18.84 3.60 -8.01
C ILE A 211 -20.13 2.78 -8.07
N THR A 212 -19.97 1.46 -8.21
CA THR A 212 -21.10 0.51 -8.13
C THR A 212 -21.26 0.05 -6.68
N ASN A 213 -22.43 -0.49 -6.32
CA ASN A 213 -22.68 -1.06 -5.00
C ASN A 213 -21.67 -2.17 -4.65
N GLU A 214 -21.31 -3.01 -5.63
CA GLU A 214 -20.30 -4.07 -5.47
C GLU A 214 -18.92 -3.50 -5.14
N LEU A 215 -18.48 -2.47 -5.90
CA LEU A 215 -17.20 -1.80 -5.66
C LEU A 215 -17.18 -1.14 -4.28
N GLU A 216 -18.26 -0.48 -3.91
CA GLU A 216 -18.40 0.17 -2.60
C GLU A 216 -18.34 -0.85 -1.47
N ASP A 217 -19.15 -1.91 -1.53
CA ASP A 217 -19.17 -3.00 -0.53
C ASP A 217 -17.80 -3.65 -0.34
N LEU A 218 -17.12 -4.00 -1.44
CA LEU A 218 -15.79 -4.60 -1.38
C LEU A 218 -14.75 -3.65 -0.80
N SER A 219 -14.79 -2.38 -1.22
CA SER A 219 -13.87 -1.35 -0.73
C SER A 219 -14.03 -1.12 0.76
N LEU A 220 -15.26 -0.99 1.25
CA LEU A 220 -15.56 -0.79 2.66
C LEU A 220 -15.20 -2.00 3.51
N LYS A 221 -15.47 -3.23 3.03
CA LYS A 221 -15.03 -4.47 3.69
C LYS A 221 -13.51 -4.52 3.81
N ALA A 222 -12.78 -4.24 2.72
CA ALA A 222 -11.33 -4.24 2.72
C ALA A 222 -10.74 -3.23 3.71
N VAL A 223 -11.30 -2.02 3.77
CA VAL A 223 -10.87 -0.97 4.71
C VAL A 223 -11.05 -1.42 6.16
N LYS A 224 -12.20 -1.99 6.51
CA LYS A 224 -12.48 -2.51 7.86
C LYS A 224 -11.51 -3.62 8.27
N ILE A 225 -11.10 -4.47 7.32
CA ILE A 225 -10.17 -5.59 7.57
C ILE A 225 -8.74 -5.08 7.81
N VAL A 226 -8.31 -4.11 7.02
CA VAL A 226 -6.94 -3.58 7.10
C VAL A 226 -6.75 -2.66 8.30
N GLY A 227 -7.83 -2.18 8.87
CA GLY A 227 -7.85 -1.35 10.06
C GLY A 227 -8.75 -0.14 9.90
N GLU A 228 -9.11 0.53 10.97
CA GLU A 228 -9.95 1.73 10.99
C GLU A 228 -9.23 2.94 10.35
N GLY A 229 -8.84 2.80 9.09
CA GLY A 229 -8.18 3.83 8.33
C GLY A 229 -9.17 4.68 7.56
N PHE A 230 -8.89 5.96 7.44
CA PHE A 230 -9.75 6.89 6.71
C PHE A 230 -9.42 6.99 5.22
N ILE A 231 -8.29 6.42 4.77
CA ILE A 231 -7.87 6.47 3.37
C ILE A 231 -7.16 5.16 3.04
N LEU A 232 -7.80 4.29 2.29
CA LEU A 232 -7.16 3.13 1.72
C LEU A 232 -7.16 3.23 0.19
N ASN A 233 -5.96 3.04 -0.32
CA ASN A 233 -5.66 2.95 -1.72
C ASN A 233 -5.37 1.49 -2.00
N HIS A 234 -6.29 0.72 -2.55
CA HIS A 234 -6.11 -0.72 -2.71
C HIS A 234 -6.02 -1.13 -4.18
N ASP A 235 -4.82 -1.54 -4.57
CA ASP A 235 -4.47 -1.94 -5.95
C ASP A 235 -4.69 -3.43 -6.25
N SER A 236 -5.05 -4.24 -5.26
CA SER A 236 -4.98 -5.70 -5.37
C SER A 236 -6.31 -6.46 -5.25
N LEU A 237 -7.42 -5.79 -4.99
CA LEU A 237 -8.72 -6.45 -4.85
C LEU A 237 -9.49 -6.61 -6.15
N PHE A 238 -9.15 -5.81 -7.16
CA PHE A 238 -9.88 -5.76 -8.42
C PHE A 238 -8.92 -6.00 -9.58
N GLY A 239 -8.46 -7.20 -9.66
CA GLY A 239 -7.70 -7.72 -10.80
C GLY A 239 -8.61 -8.52 -11.72
#